data_ae5abec35f92de12689017ccde60aa55
#
_entry.id   ae5abec35f92de12689017ccde60aa55
#
_cell.length_a   1.000
_cell.length_b   1.000
_cell.length_c   1.000
_cell.angle_alpha   90.00
_cell.angle_beta   90.00
_cell.angle_gamma   90.00
#
_symmetry.space_group_name_H-M   'P 1'
#
loop_
_entity.id
_entity.type
_entity.pdbx_description
1 polymer ?
#
loop_
_entity_poly.entity_id
_entity_poly.type
_entity_poly.pdbx_seq_one_letter_code
_entity_poly.pdbx_strand_id
1 'polypeptide(L)'
;MNLKDFSSLVDLFFYQAEKQDPKNVFLQWLNPNNKKTFTWEETKINIFKLSKIIREHSKEGDRCLLVSENRPEWFVSDLAIMLSGSITVPAYTTYTEGDYKYLIEDCEPTIVIVSNNEMLKKLNTTINEKSFIKKVITFDEVEKAHHNLNINNKEKYLDFNSIIKNDLSEKDKIQNTNLKRSSAACIIYTSGTGGNPKGVILSHGGILNNLVGACEIMKPLIDSRPVFLTWLPLSHSYEHCVQFAQIAVGAKVFYAEKIEKLLDNISEAKPTIMTAVPRFYQNLYNKININMKKQTGFKAKLIEATIRLGKKKLLHEKMTFSEKLLNSITNVLVRKKIKKQFGGNLRAFVSGGGALDKEIGEFLNSIGLPTLQGYGLTETSPVVSCNPIHRIKVETVGPPFKGNKVKIAEDGEILVKG
;
A
#
# COMPACT_ATOMS: atom_id res chain seq x y z
N MET A 1 12.90 -9.27 15.19
CA MET A 1 11.72 -9.97 14.67
C MET A 1 12.14 -10.81 13.48
N ASN A 2 11.86 -12.09 13.49
CA ASN A 2 12.11 -12.96 12.35
C ASN A 2 10.75 -13.27 11.67
N LEU A 3 10.55 -12.76 10.48
CA LEU A 3 9.29 -12.90 9.72
C LEU A 3 8.99 -14.36 9.31
N LYS A 4 9.98 -15.25 9.39
CA LYS A 4 9.78 -16.68 9.10
C LYS A 4 9.03 -17.42 10.21
N ASP A 5 8.97 -16.86 11.42
CA ASP A 5 8.34 -17.48 12.57
C ASP A 5 6.82 -17.29 12.59
N PHE A 6 6.27 -16.40 11.74
CA PHE A 6 4.84 -16.15 11.66
C PHE A 6 4.15 -17.14 10.70
N SER A 7 3.02 -17.67 11.13
CA SER A 7 2.16 -18.52 10.30
C SER A 7 1.29 -17.71 9.36
N SER A 8 0.89 -16.50 9.76
CA SER A 8 0.00 -15.64 9.00
C SER A 8 0.34 -14.15 9.13
N LEU A 9 -0.24 -13.33 8.27
CA LEU A 9 -0.19 -11.86 8.35
C LEU A 9 -0.95 -11.34 9.58
N VAL A 10 -1.93 -12.09 10.04
CA VAL A 10 -2.69 -11.81 11.25
C VAL A 10 -1.78 -11.93 12.48
N ASP A 11 -0.99 -13.00 12.56
CA ASP A 11 -0.03 -13.20 13.66
C ASP A 11 1.01 -12.06 13.69
N LEU A 12 1.48 -11.62 12.51
CA LEU A 12 2.39 -10.48 12.39
C LEU A 12 1.76 -9.20 12.97
N PHE A 13 0.48 -8.95 12.64
CA PHE A 13 -0.21 -7.76 13.15
C PHE A 13 -0.34 -7.79 14.67
N PHE A 14 -0.83 -8.88 15.25
CA PHE A 14 -1.01 -8.97 16.70
C PHE A 14 0.32 -8.90 17.46
N TYR A 15 1.34 -9.60 16.98
CA TYR A 15 2.69 -9.48 17.53
C TYR A 15 3.21 -8.03 17.52
N GLN A 16 2.97 -7.30 16.44
CA GLN A 16 3.42 -5.92 16.37
C GLN A 16 2.56 -5.00 17.26
N ALA A 17 1.25 -5.20 17.30
CA ALA A 17 0.34 -4.44 18.15
C ALA A 17 0.69 -4.57 19.63
N GLU A 18 1.12 -5.75 20.10
CA GLU A 18 1.58 -5.96 21.48
C GLU A 18 2.89 -5.21 21.83
N LYS A 19 3.69 -4.87 20.81
CA LYS A 19 4.95 -4.13 20.99
C LYS A 19 4.81 -2.61 20.94
N GLN A 20 3.68 -2.12 20.44
CA GLN A 20 3.41 -0.70 20.33
C GLN A 20 2.67 -0.20 21.58
N ASP A 21 2.86 1.08 21.91
CA ASP A 21 1.99 1.73 22.87
C ASP A 21 0.53 1.70 22.32
N PRO A 22 -0.42 1.10 23.06
CA PRO A 22 -1.79 0.95 22.60
C PRO A 22 -2.50 2.27 22.27
N LYS A 23 -2.08 3.37 22.89
CA LYS A 23 -2.63 4.71 22.70
C LYS A 23 -2.02 5.46 21.50
N ASN A 24 -0.91 4.97 20.94
CA ASN A 24 -0.30 5.60 19.78
C ASN A 24 -1.21 5.46 18.56
N VAL A 25 -1.37 6.57 17.82
CA VAL A 25 -2.08 6.57 16.54
C VAL A 25 -1.32 5.69 15.55
N PHE A 26 -2.04 4.70 15.02
CA PHE A 26 -1.54 3.81 13.98
C PHE A 26 -2.02 4.25 12.61
N LEU A 27 -3.34 4.40 12.43
CA LEU A 27 -3.97 4.73 11.15
C LEU A 27 -4.62 6.11 11.22
N GLN A 28 -4.46 6.92 10.19
CA GLN A 28 -5.08 8.24 10.10
C GLN A 28 -5.47 8.57 8.65
N TRP A 29 -6.73 8.95 8.43
CA TRP A 29 -7.19 9.45 7.15
C TRP A 29 -7.05 10.97 7.07
N LEU A 30 -6.49 11.49 5.98
CA LEU A 30 -6.28 12.94 5.76
C LEU A 30 -7.47 13.60 5.05
N ASN A 31 -8.66 12.99 5.10
CA ASN A 31 -9.87 13.61 4.58
C ASN A 31 -10.36 14.69 5.55
N PRO A 32 -10.43 15.98 5.14
CA PRO A 32 -10.82 17.07 6.02
C PRO A 32 -12.27 16.98 6.51
N ASN A 33 -13.15 16.36 5.70
CA ASN A 33 -14.57 16.21 6.01
C ASN A 33 -14.87 14.97 6.86
N ASN A 34 -13.93 14.04 6.94
CA ASN A 34 -14.11 12.78 7.67
C ASN A 34 -12.75 12.29 8.21
N LYS A 35 -12.20 13.06 9.16
CA LYS A 35 -10.95 12.67 9.83
C LYS A 35 -11.19 11.45 10.70
N LYS A 36 -10.78 10.29 10.22
CA LYS A 36 -10.76 9.06 11.03
C LYS A 36 -9.34 8.74 11.47
N THR A 37 -9.24 8.37 12.73
CA THR A 37 -7.97 8.00 13.36
C THR A 37 -8.22 6.79 14.22
N PHE A 38 -7.37 5.76 14.10
CA PHE A 38 -7.36 4.60 14.98
C PHE A 38 -5.99 4.43 15.63
N THR A 39 -6.00 4.24 16.93
CA THR A 39 -4.83 3.79 17.69
C THR A 39 -4.54 2.31 17.42
N TRP A 40 -3.42 1.78 17.90
CA TRP A 40 -3.13 0.35 17.82
C TRP A 40 -4.20 -0.48 18.52
N GLU A 41 -4.64 -0.05 19.72
CA GLU A 41 -5.69 -0.76 20.49
C GLU A 41 -7.05 -0.69 19.80
N GLU A 42 -7.47 0.48 19.34
CA GLU A 42 -8.73 0.63 18.59
C GLU A 42 -8.73 -0.23 17.32
N THR A 43 -7.60 -0.24 16.58
CA THR A 43 -7.46 -1.08 15.39
C THR A 43 -7.62 -2.56 15.74
N LYS A 44 -6.95 -3.02 16.79
CA LYS A 44 -7.03 -4.40 17.28
C LYS A 44 -8.46 -4.79 17.68
N ILE A 45 -9.12 -3.95 18.46
CA ILE A 45 -10.51 -4.17 18.90
C ILE A 45 -11.48 -4.19 17.70
N ASN A 46 -11.34 -3.27 16.77
CA ASN A 46 -12.20 -3.20 15.58
C ASN A 46 -12.03 -4.42 14.68
N ILE A 47 -10.80 -4.94 14.53
CA ILE A 47 -10.54 -6.20 13.82
C ILE A 47 -11.28 -7.36 14.46
N PHE A 48 -11.24 -7.49 15.79
CA PHE A 48 -11.99 -8.56 16.48
C PHE A 48 -13.50 -8.44 16.27
N LYS A 49 -14.06 -7.24 16.45
CA LYS A 49 -15.49 -6.98 16.31
C LYS A 49 -15.99 -7.32 14.90
N LEU A 50 -15.28 -6.83 13.88
CA LEU A 50 -15.64 -7.10 12.50
C LEU A 50 -15.44 -8.58 12.14
N SER A 51 -14.35 -9.21 12.59
CA SER A 51 -14.07 -10.61 12.35
C SER A 51 -15.14 -11.53 12.97
N LYS A 52 -15.70 -11.16 14.13
CA LYS A 52 -16.85 -11.87 14.75
C LYS A 52 -18.03 -11.89 13.78
N ILE A 53 -18.45 -10.75 13.28
CA ILE A 53 -19.56 -10.65 12.33
C ILE A 53 -19.30 -11.45 11.04
N ILE A 54 -18.07 -11.42 10.55
CA ILE A 54 -17.69 -12.19 9.35
C ILE A 54 -17.82 -13.68 9.63
N ARG A 55 -17.31 -14.20 10.77
CA ARG A 55 -17.41 -15.63 11.16
C ARG A 55 -18.86 -16.11 11.34
N GLU A 56 -19.77 -15.23 11.74
CA GLU A 56 -21.19 -15.59 11.89
C GLU A 56 -21.86 -15.86 10.53
N HIS A 57 -21.29 -15.36 9.43
CA HIS A 57 -21.90 -15.39 8.11
C HIS A 57 -21.04 -16.02 7.01
N SER A 58 -19.82 -16.43 7.31
CA SER A 58 -18.87 -17.07 6.39
C SER A 58 -18.21 -18.29 7.01
N LYS A 59 -17.61 -19.12 6.17
CA LYS A 59 -16.79 -20.29 6.55
C LYS A 59 -15.33 -20.02 6.19
N GLU A 60 -14.42 -20.80 6.75
CA GLU A 60 -13.03 -20.82 6.36
C GLU A 60 -12.89 -21.04 4.84
N GLY A 61 -12.08 -20.18 4.17
CA GLY A 61 -11.90 -20.20 2.73
C GLY A 61 -12.96 -19.45 1.92
N ASP A 62 -14.03 -18.95 2.53
CA ASP A 62 -15.01 -18.09 1.85
C ASP A 62 -14.35 -16.76 1.43
N ARG A 63 -14.84 -16.17 0.35
CA ARG A 63 -14.34 -14.91 -0.19
C ARG A 63 -15.16 -13.75 0.35
N CYS A 64 -14.48 -12.67 0.69
CA CYS A 64 -15.09 -11.40 1.05
C CYS A 64 -14.63 -10.32 0.06
N LEU A 65 -15.56 -9.77 -0.71
CA LEU A 65 -15.28 -8.70 -1.66
C LEU A 65 -15.15 -7.38 -0.91
N LEU A 66 -14.02 -6.67 -1.06
CA LEU A 66 -13.74 -5.39 -0.42
C LEU A 66 -13.57 -4.28 -1.46
N VAL A 67 -14.51 -3.34 -1.51
CA VAL A 67 -14.55 -2.24 -2.49
C VAL A 67 -14.55 -0.90 -1.75
N SER A 68 -13.39 -0.29 -1.65
CA SER A 68 -13.24 1.00 -0.95
C SER A 68 -11.99 1.73 -1.41
N GLU A 69 -12.03 3.05 -1.32
CA GLU A 69 -10.84 3.90 -1.31
C GLU A 69 -9.96 3.59 -0.09
N ASN A 70 -8.71 4.07 -0.13
CA ASN A 70 -7.77 3.90 0.96
C ASN A 70 -8.23 4.69 2.20
N ARG A 71 -8.52 3.96 3.29
CA ARG A 71 -8.96 4.53 4.57
C ARG A 71 -8.75 3.52 5.72
N PRO A 72 -8.75 3.95 6.99
CA PRO A 72 -8.50 3.06 8.12
C PRO A 72 -9.41 1.83 8.17
N GLU A 73 -10.69 1.96 7.78
CA GLU A 73 -11.65 0.85 7.78
C GLU A 73 -11.31 -0.22 6.74
N TRP A 74 -10.66 0.17 5.62
CA TRP A 74 -10.16 -0.78 4.63
C TRP A 74 -9.15 -1.74 5.29
N PHE A 75 -8.17 -1.19 6.02
CA PHE A 75 -7.16 -1.97 6.74
C PHE A 75 -7.78 -2.90 7.78
N VAL A 76 -8.70 -2.36 8.60
CA VAL A 76 -9.42 -3.15 9.61
C VAL A 76 -10.18 -4.31 8.95
N SER A 77 -10.83 -4.04 7.81
CA SER A 77 -11.61 -5.05 7.09
C SER A 77 -10.74 -6.16 6.52
N ASP A 78 -9.61 -5.82 5.92
CA ASP A 78 -8.68 -6.79 5.35
C ASP A 78 -8.17 -7.79 6.42
N LEU A 79 -7.69 -7.26 7.54
CA LEU A 79 -7.24 -8.11 8.65
C LEU A 79 -8.39 -8.86 9.35
N ALA A 80 -9.58 -8.27 9.45
CA ALA A 80 -10.74 -8.95 10.02
C ALA A 80 -11.23 -10.12 9.15
N ILE A 81 -11.20 -9.96 7.83
CA ILE A 81 -11.48 -11.04 6.88
C ILE A 81 -10.46 -12.17 7.07
N MET A 82 -9.17 -11.86 7.08
CA MET A 82 -8.13 -12.87 7.30
C MET A 82 -8.26 -13.55 8.68
N LEU A 83 -8.54 -12.78 9.74
CA LEU A 83 -8.74 -13.32 11.10
C LEU A 83 -9.97 -14.24 11.18
N SER A 84 -10.98 -14.04 10.35
CA SER A 84 -12.15 -14.92 10.28
C SER A 84 -11.86 -16.26 9.58
N GLY A 85 -10.70 -16.40 8.92
CA GLY A 85 -10.36 -17.53 8.07
C GLY A 85 -10.87 -17.37 6.64
N SER A 86 -11.47 -16.20 6.30
CA SER A 86 -11.92 -15.89 4.95
C SER A 86 -10.81 -15.24 4.13
N ILE A 87 -11.02 -15.15 2.81
CA ILE A 87 -10.06 -14.64 1.83
C ILE A 87 -10.50 -13.25 1.37
N THR A 88 -9.63 -12.26 1.47
CA THR A 88 -9.92 -10.91 0.97
C THR A 88 -9.86 -10.88 -0.56
N VAL A 89 -10.90 -10.35 -1.20
CA VAL A 89 -10.92 -10.03 -2.64
C VAL A 89 -11.04 -8.51 -2.79
N PRO A 90 -9.92 -7.78 -2.82
CA PRO A 90 -9.96 -6.34 -2.95
C PRO A 90 -10.21 -5.94 -4.40
N ALA A 91 -11.09 -4.97 -4.63
CA ALA A 91 -11.42 -4.49 -5.97
C ALA A 91 -11.25 -2.97 -6.09
N TYR A 92 -10.96 -2.51 -7.32
CA TYR A 92 -10.78 -1.08 -7.59
C TYR A 92 -12.12 -0.35 -7.55
N THR A 93 -12.16 0.83 -6.94
CA THR A 93 -13.33 1.71 -6.91
C THR A 93 -13.69 2.30 -8.28
N THR A 94 -12.77 2.22 -9.22
CA THR A 94 -12.93 2.69 -10.60
C THR A 94 -13.61 1.68 -11.54
N TYR A 95 -13.87 0.48 -11.05
CA TYR A 95 -14.57 -0.55 -11.83
C TYR A 95 -16.00 -0.13 -12.18
N THR A 96 -16.46 -0.60 -13.34
CA THR A 96 -17.84 -0.46 -13.80
C THR A 96 -18.74 -1.50 -13.13
N GLU A 97 -20.07 -1.33 -13.29
CA GLU A 97 -21.07 -2.33 -12.85
C GLU A 97 -20.81 -3.70 -13.49
N GLY A 98 -20.41 -3.73 -14.77
CA GLY A 98 -20.08 -4.98 -15.50
C GLY A 98 -18.85 -5.67 -14.95
N ASP A 99 -17.81 -4.91 -14.59
CA ASP A 99 -16.60 -5.46 -13.97
C ASP A 99 -16.91 -6.07 -12.59
N TYR A 100 -17.73 -5.38 -11.77
CA TYR A 100 -18.15 -5.92 -10.47
C TYR A 100 -19.03 -7.16 -10.61
N LYS A 101 -19.93 -7.19 -11.60
CA LYS A 101 -20.76 -8.37 -11.87
C LYS A 101 -19.86 -9.58 -12.19
N TYR A 102 -18.89 -9.39 -13.09
CA TYR A 102 -17.92 -10.43 -13.42
C TYR A 102 -17.17 -10.91 -12.17
N LEU A 103 -16.61 -9.99 -11.38
CA LEU A 103 -15.90 -10.34 -10.15
C LEU A 103 -16.76 -11.15 -9.18
N ILE A 104 -17.99 -10.73 -8.94
CA ILE A 104 -18.93 -11.39 -8.03
C ILE A 104 -19.27 -12.79 -8.54
N GLU A 105 -19.47 -12.96 -9.84
CA GLU A 105 -19.79 -14.24 -10.45
C GLU A 105 -18.60 -15.21 -10.44
N ASP A 106 -17.37 -14.69 -10.57
CA ASP A 106 -16.15 -15.51 -10.59
C ASP A 106 -15.68 -15.91 -9.18
N CYS A 107 -15.68 -14.97 -8.22
CA CYS A 107 -15.18 -15.27 -6.87
C CYS A 107 -16.29 -15.69 -5.87
N GLU A 108 -17.57 -15.54 -6.21
CA GLU A 108 -18.73 -15.90 -5.36
C GLU A 108 -18.56 -15.46 -3.90
N PRO A 109 -18.48 -14.15 -3.60
CA PRO A 109 -18.19 -13.69 -2.24
C PRO A 109 -19.40 -13.90 -1.33
N THR A 110 -19.16 -14.47 -0.14
CA THR A 110 -20.18 -14.62 0.89
C THR A 110 -20.54 -13.29 1.55
N ILE A 111 -19.55 -12.38 1.64
CA ILE A 111 -19.71 -11.04 2.20
C ILE A 111 -19.17 -10.01 1.21
N VAL A 112 -19.87 -8.88 1.13
CA VAL A 112 -19.44 -7.70 0.35
C VAL A 112 -19.26 -6.53 1.32
N ILE A 113 -18.10 -5.89 1.30
CA ILE A 113 -17.78 -4.72 2.11
C ILE A 113 -17.54 -3.55 1.16
N VAL A 114 -18.27 -2.45 1.34
CA VAL A 114 -18.17 -1.26 0.49
C VAL A 114 -18.00 0.01 1.32
N SER A 115 -17.30 1.01 0.77
CA SER A 115 -17.04 2.25 1.50
C SER A 115 -18.27 3.14 1.67
N ASN A 116 -19.05 3.30 0.62
CA ASN A 116 -20.09 4.33 0.55
C ASN A 116 -21.23 3.95 -0.39
N ASN A 117 -22.24 4.82 -0.44
CA ASN A 117 -23.45 4.63 -1.26
C ASN A 117 -23.17 4.62 -2.77
N GLU A 118 -22.14 5.32 -3.24
CA GLU A 118 -21.77 5.31 -4.66
C GLU A 118 -21.26 3.94 -5.07
N MET A 119 -20.36 3.36 -4.26
CA MET A 119 -19.87 2.00 -4.49
C MET A 119 -21.00 0.98 -4.35
N LEU A 120 -21.83 1.11 -3.33
CA LEU A 120 -22.98 0.22 -3.14
C LEU A 120 -23.91 0.23 -4.36
N LYS A 121 -24.20 1.41 -4.95
CA LYS A 121 -25.04 1.55 -6.13
C LYS A 121 -24.54 0.72 -7.31
N LYS A 122 -23.22 0.73 -7.55
CA LYS A 122 -22.60 -0.05 -8.64
C LYS A 122 -22.74 -1.57 -8.48
N LEU A 123 -22.87 -2.06 -7.25
CA LEU A 123 -22.94 -3.49 -6.95
C LEU A 123 -24.36 -3.98 -6.64
N ASN A 124 -25.29 -3.09 -6.31
CA ASN A 124 -26.57 -3.42 -5.71
C ASN A 124 -27.44 -4.37 -6.54
N THR A 125 -27.50 -4.19 -7.86
CA THR A 125 -28.23 -5.09 -8.76
C THR A 125 -27.73 -6.52 -8.62
N THR A 126 -26.42 -6.72 -8.76
CA THR A 126 -25.81 -8.06 -8.66
C THR A 126 -25.93 -8.63 -7.23
N ILE A 127 -25.80 -7.80 -6.19
CA ILE A 127 -25.98 -8.22 -4.80
C ILE A 127 -27.38 -8.77 -4.54
N ASN A 128 -28.41 -8.16 -5.14
CA ASN A 128 -29.79 -8.60 -4.99
C ASN A 128 -30.08 -9.90 -5.77
N GLU A 129 -29.41 -10.12 -6.89
CA GLU A 129 -29.57 -11.32 -7.71
C GLU A 129 -28.88 -12.57 -7.14
N LYS A 130 -27.81 -12.40 -6.34
CA LYS A 130 -26.97 -13.51 -5.89
C LYS A 130 -27.30 -13.95 -4.45
N SER A 131 -27.82 -15.15 -4.32
CA SER A 131 -28.23 -15.74 -3.01
C SER A 131 -27.05 -16.17 -2.14
N PHE A 132 -25.87 -16.36 -2.70
CA PHE A 132 -24.66 -16.71 -1.94
C PHE A 132 -24.10 -15.52 -1.14
N ILE A 133 -24.41 -14.27 -1.48
CA ILE A 133 -24.04 -13.11 -0.68
C ILE A 133 -24.96 -13.04 0.56
N LYS A 134 -24.40 -13.28 1.72
CA LYS A 134 -25.15 -13.34 3.00
C LYS A 134 -25.24 -11.97 3.68
N LYS A 135 -24.17 -11.18 3.65
CA LYS A 135 -24.12 -9.85 4.27
C LYS A 135 -23.41 -8.84 3.39
N VAL A 136 -23.84 -7.59 3.54
CA VAL A 136 -23.22 -6.41 2.96
C VAL A 136 -22.88 -5.46 4.11
N ILE A 137 -21.63 -5.03 4.20
CA ILE A 137 -21.16 -4.11 5.24
C ILE A 137 -20.77 -2.80 4.56
N THR A 138 -21.25 -1.67 5.07
CA THR A 138 -20.90 -0.35 4.55
C THR A 138 -20.11 0.44 5.60
N PHE A 139 -19.15 1.27 5.15
CA PHE A 139 -18.42 2.14 6.08
C PHE A 139 -19.21 3.40 6.42
N ASP A 140 -20.00 3.89 5.48
CA ASP A 140 -20.91 5.01 5.68
C ASP A 140 -22.31 4.49 6.05
N GLU A 141 -23.12 5.31 6.71
CA GLU A 141 -24.43 4.92 7.25
C GLU A 141 -25.37 4.35 6.17
N VAL A 142 -25.91 3.17 6.44
CA VAL A 142 -26.82 2.44 5.54
C VAL A 142 -28.19 3.12 5.42
N GLU A 143 -28.68 3.77 6.47
CA GLU A 143 -30.02 4.37 6.49
C GLU A 143 -30.25 5.40 5.38
N LYS A 144 -29.23 6.19 5.05
CA LYS A 144 -29.27 7.14 3.92
C LYS A 144 -29.25 6.46 2.57
N ALA A 145 -28.76 5.22 2.48
CA ALA A 145 -28.72 4.44 1.24
C ALA A 145 -30.08 3.82 0.90
N HIS A 146 -30.88 3.46 1.90
CA HIS A 146 -32.15 2.75 1.68
C HIS A 146 -33.17 3.51 0.85
N HIS A 147 -33.21 4.84 0.94
CA HIS A 147 -34.19 5.65 0.21
C HIS A 147 -33.93 5.75 -1.31
N ASN A 148 -32.66 5.51 -1.75
CA ASN A 148 -32.24 5.68 -3.14
C ASN A 148 -31.81 4.37 -3.81
N LEU A 149 -31.83 3.25 -3.09
CA LEU A 149 -31.43 1.94 -3.59
C LEU A 149 -32.59 0.95 -3.36
N ASN A 150 -32.91 0.16 -4.38
CA ASN A 150 -33.87 -0.95 -4.23
C ASN A 150 -33.25 -2.05 -3.36
N ILE A 151 -33.27 -1.86 -2.04
CA ILE A 151 -32.79 -2.82 -1.07
C ILE A 151 -33.94 -3.75 -0.69
N ASN A 152 -33.91 -4.96 -1.23
CA ASN A 152 -34.99 -5.95 -1.05
C ASN A 152 -34.98 -6.57 0.35
N ASN A 153 -33.84 -6.65 1.03
CA ASN A 153 -33.70 -7.23 2.37
C ASN A 153 -32.77 -6.36 3.24
N LYS A 154 -33.35 -5.58 4.15
CA LYS A 154 -32.61 -4.68 5.03
C LYS A 154 -31.70 -5.42 6.01
N GLU A 155 -32.07 -6.61 6.47
CA GLU A 155 -31.28 -7.41 7.40
C GLU A 155 -29.96 -7.92 6.80
N LYS A 156 -29.85 -7.89 5.47
CA LYS A 156 -28.61 -8.22 4.74
C LYS A 156 -27.54 -7.15 4.95
N TYR A 157 -27.91 -5.92 5.29
CA TYR A 157 -27.01 -4.76 5.33
C TYR A 157 -26.66 -4.39 6.77
N LEU A 158 -25.38 -4.16 7.02
CA LEU A 158 -24.82 -3.76 8.30
C LEU A 158 -23.92 -2.52 8.13
N ASP A 159 -23.93 -1.67 9.12
CA ASP A 159 -23.08 -0.48 9.18
C ASP A 159 -21.84 -0.78 10.03
N PHE A 160 -20.66 -0.51 9.49
CA PHE A 160 -19.38 -0.67 10.17
C PHE A 160 -19.34 0.09 11.51
N ASN A 161 -19.86 1.33 11.54
CA ASN A 161 -19.84 2.13 12.77
C ASN A 161 -20.75 1.51 13.86
N SER A 162 -21.83 0.83 13.47
CA SER A 162 -22.67 0.07 14.39
C SER A 162 -21.94 -1.19 14.90
N ILE A 163 -21.23 -1.89 14.02
CA ILE A 163 -20.44 -3.07 14.40
C ILE A 163 -19.36 -2.71 15.43
N ILE A 164 -18.63 -1.64 15.24
CA ILE A 164 -17.53 -1.24 16.14
C ILE A 164 -18.01 -0.67 17.48
N LYS A 165 -19.29 -0.29 17.59
CA LYS A 165 -19.90 0.14 18.87
C LYS A 165 -20.34 -1.01 19.74
N ASN A 166 -20.55 -2.21 19.17
CA ASN A 166 -21.00 -3.37 19.94
C ASN A 166 -19.95 -3.80 20.98
N ASP A 167 -20.41 -4.36 22.08
CA ASP A 167 -19.53 -4.92 23.08
C ASP A 167 -18.80 -6.17 22.55
N LEU A 168 -17.58 -6.35 23.02
CA LEU A 168 -16.73 -7.47 22.66
C LEU A 168 -16.44 -8.29 23.92
N SER A 169 -16.90 -9.53 23.95
CA SER A 169 -16.57 -10.45 25.05
C SER A 169 -15.14 -11.00 24.91
N GLU A 170 -14.56 -11.49 26.01
CA GLU A 170 -13.23 -12.14 25.96
C GLU A 170 -13.20 -13.35 25.02
N LYS A 171 -14.34 -14.07 24.89
CA LYS A 171 -14.48 -15.21 23.98
C LYS A 171 -14.41 -14.80 22.50
N ASP A 172 -14.73 -13.55 22.18
CA ASP A 172 -14.71 -13.03 20.81
C ASP A 172 -13.29 -12.59 20.38
N LYS A 173 -12.37 -12.39 21.34
CA LYS A 173 -10.97 -12.01 21.10
C LYS A 173 -10.12 -13.20 20.66
N ILE A 174 -10.58 -13.92 19.65
CA ILE A 174 -9.91 -15.12 19.13
C ILE A 174 -8.73 -14.69 18.25
N GLN A 175 -7.51 -14.93 18.72
CA GLN A 175 -6.27 -14.74 17.95
C GLN A 175 -5.78 -16.04 17.31
N ASN A 176 -6.09 -17.19 17.92
CA ASN A 176 -5.67 -18.48 17.42
C ASN A 176 -6.48 -18.84 16.16
N THR A 177 -5.86 -18.73 15.03
CA THR A 177 -6.39 -19.17 13.76
C THR A 177 -5.68 -20.45 13.32
N ASN A 178 -6.36 -21.29 12.55
CA ASN A 178 -5.73 -22.44 11.89
C ASN A 178 -4.94 -22.03 10.62
N LEU A 179 -4.73 -20.74 10.44
CA LEU A 179 -4.04 -20.20 9.26
C LEU A 179 -2.60 -20.69 9.19
N LYS A 180 -2.23 -21.19 8.04
CA LYS A 180 -0.89 -21.64 7.70
C LYS A 180 -0.27 -20.70 6.70
N ARG A 181 1.04 -20.73 6.57
CA ARG A 181 1.73 -19.97 5.51
C ARG A 181 1.21 -20.29 4.12
N SER A 182 0.73 -21.51 3.88
CA SER A 182 0.11 -21.93 2.61
C SER A 182 -1.35 -21.51 2.45
N SER A 183 -2.02 -21.04 3.52
CA SER A 183 -3.39 -20.56 3.42
C SER A 183 -3.46 -19.31 2.55
N ALA A 184 -4.53 -19.20 1.73
CA ALA A 184 -4.78 -18.02 0.92
C ALA A 184 -5.07 -16.81 1.81
N ALA A 185 -4.40 -15.69 1.57
CA ALA A 185 -4.64 -14.43 2.26
C ALA A 185 -5.57 -13.52 1.45
N CYS A 186 -5.30 -13.40 0.16
CA CYS A 186 -6.13 -12.57 -0.73
C CYS A 186 -6.13 -13.12 -2.16
N ILE A 187 -7.13 -12.69 -2.94
CA ILE A 187 -7.23 -12.92 -4.38
C ILE A 187 -7.25 -11.56 -5.06
N ILE A 188 -6.23 -11.25 -5.85
CA ILE A 188 -6.09 -9.96 -6.54
C ILE A 188 -6.30 -10.18 -8.03
N TYR A 189 -7.31 -9.51 -8.59
CA TYR A 189 -7.62 -9.59 -10.00
C TYR A 189 -6.68 -8.73 -10.83
N THR A 190 -6.08 -9.34 -11.85
CA THR A 190 -5.20 -8.69 -12.81
C THR A 190 -5.81 -8.71 -14.20
N SER A 191 -5.64 -7.63 -14.98
CA SER A 191 -5.97 -7.63 -16.39
C SER A 191 -4.96 -8.50 -17.13
N GLY A 192 -5.32 -9.75 -17.41
CA GLY A 192 -4.51 -10.65 -18.22
C GLY A 192 -4.29 -10.10 -19.65
N THR A 193 -3.27 -10.61 -20.33
CA THR A 193 -2.85 -10.18 -21.70
C THR A 193 -3.87 -10.44 -22.80
N GLY A 194 -5.04 -10.99 -22.49
CA GLY A 194 -6.09 -11.23 -23.47
C GLY A 194 -7.31 -11.90 -22.84
N GLY A 195 -8.29 -11.14 -22.42
CA GLY A 195 -9.56 -11.66 -21.92
C GLY A 195 -9.99 -11.08 -20.56
N ASN A 196 -10.87 -11.80 -19.88
CA ASN A 196 -11.37 -11.42 -18.58
C ASN A 196 -10.25 -11.40 -17.51
N PRO A 197 -10.33 -10.51 -16.50
CA PRO A 197 -9.38 -10.48 -15.39
C PRO A 197 -9.27 -11.84 -14.70
N LYS A 198 -8.06 -12.21 -14.26
CA LYS A 198 -7.79 -13.45 -13.53
C LYS A 198 -7.50 -13.17 -12.08
N GLY A 199 -8.11 -13.93 -11.17
CA GLY A 199 -7.86 -13.86 -9.74
C GLY A 199 -6.56 -14.56 -9.36
N VAL A 200 -5.54 -13.81 -8.98
CA VAL A 200 -4.26 -14.34 -8.49
C VAL A 200 -4.38 -14.59 -7.00
N ILE A 201 -4.23 -15.84 -6.59
CA ILE A 201 -4.29 -16.25 -5.19
C ILE A 201 -2.93 -16.01 -4.53
N LEU A 202 -2.88 -15.17 -3.51
CA LEU A 202 -1.68 -14.91 -2.73
C LEU A 202 -1.81 -15.55 -1.35
N SER A 203 -0.77 -16.30 -0.94
CA SER A 203 -0.74 -16.92 0.37
C SER A 203 -0.14 -16.00 1.44
N HIS A 204 -0.49 -16.25 2.71
CA HIS A 204 0.15 -15.57 3.85
C HIS A 204 1.68 -15.73 3.79
N GLY A 205 2.18 -16.92 3.49
CA GLY A 205 3.60 -17.21 3.41
C GLY A 205 4.31 -16.49 2.29
N GLY A 206 3.67 -16.35 1.11
CA GLY A 206 4.21 -15.60 -0.02
C GLY A 206 4.44 -14.14 0.33
N ILE A 207 3.43 -13.48 0.91
CA ILE A 207 3.53 -12.08 1.36
C ILE A 207 4.55 -11.96 2.50
N LEU A 208 4.51 -12.82 3.54
CA LEU A 208 5.49 -12.80 4.64
C LEU A 208 6.93 -12.98 4.15
N ASN A 209 7.16 -13.83 3.14
CA ASN A 209 8.48 -13.99 2.55
C ASN A 209 8.92 -12.72 1.80
N ASN A 210 8.00 -12.07 1.10
CA ASN A 210 8.25 -10.79 0.43
C ASN A 210 8.64 -9.68 1.42
N LEU A 211 8.01 -9.66 2.59
CA LEU A 211 8.33 -8.71 3.66
C LEU A 211 9.77 -8.85 4.18
N VAL A 212 10.40 -10.03 4.10
CA VAL A 212 11.80 -10.20 4.49
C VAL A 212 12.70 -9.28 3.66
N GLY A 213 12.53 -9.31 2.33
CA GLY A 213 13.27 -8.44 1.43
C GLY A 213 12.89 -6.96 1.58
N ALA A 214 11.60 -6.66 1.71
CA ALA A 214 11.12 -5.30 1.92
C ALA A 214 11.71 -4.67 3.19
N CYS A 215 11.75 -5.40 4.31
CA CYS A 215 12.35 -4.94 5.56
C CYS A 215 13.86 -4.71 5.43
N GLU A 216 14.59 -5.55 4.67
CA GLU A 216 16.02 -5.31 4.40
C GLU A 216 16.25 -4.00 3.62
N ILE A 217 15.43 -3.71 2.62
CA ILE A 217 15.48 -2.44 1.87
C ILE A 217 15.15 -1.25 2.77
N MET A 218 14.14 -1.38 3.64
CA MET A 218 13.68 -0.29 4.51
C MET A 218 14.62 -0.04 5.70
N LYS A 219 15.28 -1.05 6.23
CA LYS A 219 16.11 -0.97 7.46
C LYS A 219 17.06 0.22 7.50
N PRO A 220 17.81 0.58 6.44
CA PRO A 220 18.70 1.76 6.45
C PRO A 220 17.94 3.09 6.27
N LEU A 221 16.64 3.05 5.98
CA LEU A 221 15.81 4.22 5.68
C LEU A 221 14.91 4.62 6.85
N ILE A 222 14.66 3.73 7.80
CA ILE A 222 13.72 3.96 8.90
C ILE A 222 14.48 4.26 10.20
N ASP A 223 13.85 5.04 11.03
CA ASP A 223 14.20 5.28 12.42
C ASP A 223 13.18 4.61 13.36
N SER A 224 13.15 5.01 14.64
CA SER A 224 12.29 4.39 15.66
C SER A 224 10.78 4.53 15.40
N ARG A 225 10.35 5.46 14.58
CA ARG A 225 8.93 5.72 14.28
C ARG A 225 8.73 6.10 12.81
N PRO A 226 8.81 5.15 11.89
CA PRO A 226 8.62 5.43 10.48
C PRO A 226 7.18 5.86 10.19
N VAL A 227 7.04 6.78 9.25
CA VAL A 227 5.75 7.32 8.79
C VAL A 227 5.58 6.98 7.32
N PHE A 228 4.40 6.48 6.97
CA PHE A 228 4.01 6.20 5.59
C PHE A 228 2.79 7.03 5.19
N LEU A 229 2.73 7.36 3.92
CA LEU A 229 1.55 7.92 3.28
C LEU A 229 1.10 6.95 2.18
N THR A 230 0.01 6.25 2.43
CA THR A 230 -0.63 5.33 1.49
C THR A 230 -1.57 6.10 0.58
N TRP A 231 -1.31 6.07 -0.72
CA TRP A 231 -2.07 6.76 -1.74
C TRP A 231 -2.31 5.92 -3.01
N LEU A 232 -1.46 4.93 -3.27
CA LEU A 232 -1.70 3.92 -4.30
C LEU A 232 -2.85 3.01 -3.86
N PRO A 233 -3.62 2.45 -4.78
CA PRO A 233 -4.77 1.59 -4.42
C PRO A 233 -4.33 0.36 -3.62
N LEU A 234 -4.92 0.15 -2.44
CA LEU A 234 -4.72 -1.05 -1.63
C LEU A 234 -5.27 -2.33 -2.29
N SER A 235 -6.13 -2.18 -3.29
CA SER A 235 -6.58 -3.26 -4.16
C SER A 235 -5.50 -3.78 -5.13
N HIS A 236 -4.38 -3.06 -5.28
CA HIS A 236 -3.25 -3.50 -6.07
C HIS A 236 -2.22 -4.22 -5.19
N SER A 237 -1.70 -5.36 -5.66
CA SER A 237 -0.76 -6.23 -4.90
C SER A 237 0.45 -5.49 -4.33
N TYR A 238 0.98 -4.49 -5.03
CA TYR A 238 2.13 -3.71 -4.58
C TYR A 238 1.83 -2.93 -3.29
N GLU A 239 0.80 -2.09 -3.27
CA GLU A 239 0.47 -1.30 -2.08
C GLU A 239 -0.13 -2.18 -0.98
N HIS A 240 -0.84 -3.26 -1.34
CA HIS A 240 -1.33 -4.24 -0.37
C HIS A 240 -0.18 -4.91 0.39
N CYS A 241 0.90 -5.32 -0.29
CA CYS A 241 2.09 -5.85 0.37
C CYS A 241 2.79 -4.78 1.23
N VAL A 242 2.86 -3.54 0.74
CA VAL A 242 3.45 -2.41 1.49
C VAL A 242 2.70 -2.16 2.80
N GLN A 243 1.38 -2.35 2.84
CA GLN A 243 0.58 -2.28 4.07
C GLN A 243 1.12 -3.23 5.15
N PHE A 244 1.45 -4.46 4.80
CA PHE A 244 2.05 -5.42 5.74
C PHE A 244 3.50 -5.07 6.09
N ALA A 245 4.24 -4.46 5.18
CA ALA A 245 5.55 -3.92 5.49
C ALA A 245 5.49 -2.77 6.51
N GLN A 246 4.47 -1.92 6.43
CA GLN A 246 4.19 -0.86 7.42
C GLN A 246 3.92 -1.46 8.81
N ILE A 247 3.14 -2.55 8.89
CA ILE A 247 2.94 -3.29 10.14
C ILE A 247 4.28 -3.82 10.67
N ALA A 248 5.05 -4.52 9.82
CA ALA A 248 6.28 -5.16 10.23
C ALA A 248 7.30 -4.18 10.86
N VAL A 249 7.28 -2.92 10.46
CA VAL A 249 8.18 -1.88 11.00
C VAL A 249 7.53 -1.00 12.09
N GLY A 250 6.28 -1.28 12.47
CA GLY A 250 5.55 -0.49 13.48
C GLY A 250 5.30 0.96 13.07
N ALA A 251 5.01 1.19 11.81
CA ALA A 251 4.84 2.53 11.26
C ALA A 251 3.55 3.21 11.71
N LYS A 252 3.56 4.56 11.67
CA LYS A 252 2.32 5.35 11.57
C LYS A 252 1.93 5.46 10.10
N VAL A 253 0.67 5.19 9.79
CA VAL A 253 0.15 5.17 8.42
C VAL A 253 -0.87 6.28 8.24
N PHE A 254 -0.60 7.14 7.27
CA PHE A 254 -1.58 8.11 6.78
C PHE A 254 -2.17 7.62 5.46
N TYR A 255 -3.47 7.80 5.29
CA TYR A 255 -4.16 7.60 4.00
C TYR A 255 -4.41 8.96 3.36
N ALA A 256 -4.00 9.11 2.11
CA ALA A 256 -4.21 10.34 1.35
C ALA A 256 -5.71 10.57 1.08
N GLU A 257 -6.11 11.84 1.05
CA GLU A 257 -7.50 12.21 0.72
C GLU A 257 -7.83 11.86 -0.74
N LYS A 258 -7.02 12.39 -1.66
CA LYS A 258 -7.14 12.18 -3.11
C LYS A 258 -5.85 12.62 -3.82
N ILE A 259 -5.71 12.21 -5.08
CA ILE A 259 -4.48 12.44 -5.87
C ILE A 259 -4.19 13.93 -6.05
N GLU A 260 -5.21 14.77 -6.26
CA GLU A 260 -5.06 16.22 -6.46
C GLU A 260 -4.47 16.94 -5.23
N LYS A 261 -4.69 16.37 -4.03
CA LYS A 261 -4.18 16.87 -2.75
C LYS A 261 -2.91 16.18 -2.27
N LEU A 262 -2.32 15.32 -3.09
CA LEU A 262 -1.21 14.47 -2.67
C LEU A 262 0.00 15.26 -2.12
N LEU A 263 0.37 16.40 -2.73
CA LEU A 263 1.48 17.22 -2.24
C LEU A 263 1.18 17.88 -0.87
N ASP A 264 -0.07 18.31 -0.66
CA ASP A 264 -0.51 18.84 0.63
C ASP A 264 -0.47 17.72 1.69
N ASN A 265 -0.97 16.54 1.34
CA ASN A 265 -0.94 15.36 2.21
C ASN A 265 0.50 14.90 2.54
N ILE A 266 1.44 14.97 1.59
CA ILE A 266 2.86 14.70 1.84
C ILE A 266 3.44 15.70 2.85
N SER A 267 3.11 16.99 2.70
CA SER A 267 3.57 18.03 3.62
C SER A 267 3.01 17.86 5.04
N GLU A 268 1.77 17.38 5.18
CA GLU A 268 1.12 17.11 6.46
C GLU A 268 1.65 15.82 7.11
N ALA A 269 1.67 14.71 6.37
CA ALA A 269 2.10 13.39 6.86
C ALA A 269 3.60 13.32 7.14
N LYS A 270 4.42 14.06 6.38
CA LYS A 270 5.89 14.04 6.43
C LYS A 270 6.48 12.62 6.36
N PRO A 271 6.15 11.85 5.31
CA PRO A 271 6.50 10.44 5.25
C PRO A 271 8.01 10.20 5.25
N THR A 272 8.42 9.08 5.85
CA THR A 272 9.80 8.60 5.85
C THR A 272 10.12 7.89 4.53
N ILE A 273 9.20 7.05 4.07
CA ILE A 273 9.27 6.33 2.79
C ILE A 273 7.92 6.52 2.09
N MET A 274 7.96 6.60 0.77
CA MET A 274 6.77 6.72 -0.05
C MET A 274 6.87 5.84 -1.29
N THR A 275 5.88 5.02 -1.51
CA THR A 275 5.72 4.24 -2.74
C THR A 275 5.11 5.09 -3.82
N ALA A 276 5.53 4.91 -5.07
CA ALA A 276 4.93 5.58 -6.21
C ALA A 276 5.15 4.81 -7.52
N VAL A 277 4.48 5.25 -8.57
CA VAL A 277 4.52 4.68 -9.92
C VAL A 277 5.18 5.62 -10.91
N PRO A 278 5.70 5.15 -12.07
CA PRO A 278 6.44 5.98 -13.02
C PRO A 278 5.75 7.27 -13.45
N ARG A 279 4.42 7.24 -13.62
CA ARG A 279 3.63 8.43 -13.97
C ARG A 279 3.72 9.56 -12.93
N PHE A 280 3.78 9.21 -11.65
CA PHE A 280 3.99 10.19 -10.58
C PHE A 280 5.35 10.88 -10.72
N TYR A 281 6.40 10.12 -10.96
CA TYR A 281 7.75 10.66 -11.11
C TYR A 281 7.90 11.53 -12.36
N GLN A 282 7.25 11.17 -13.48
CA GLN A 282 7.19 12.00 -14.67
C GLN A 282 6.56 13.38 -14.39
N ASN A 283 5.41 13.38 -13.71
CA ASN A 283 4.71 14.61 -13.32
C ASN A 283 5.56 15.46 -12.37
N LEU A 284 6.22 14.80 -11.40
CA LEU A 284 7.10 15.44 -10.43
C LEU A 284 8.32 16.07 -11.12
N TYR A 285 8.97 15.31 -12.01
CA TYR A 285 10.10 15.79 -12.83
C TYR A 285 9.71 17.03 -13.62
N ASN A 286 8.61 16.98 -14.36
CA ASN A 286 8.13 18.09 -15.17
C ASN A 286 7.90 19.35 -14.30
N LYS A 287 7.19 19.19 -13.16
CA LYS A 287 6.90 20.31 -12.25
C LYS A 287 8.16 20.94 -11.67
N ILE A 288 9.10 20.12 -11.20
CA ILE A 288 10.36 20.60 -10.63
C ILE A 288 11.21 21.26 -11.71
N ASN A 289 11.34 20.64 -12.88
CA ASN A 289 12.17 21.13 -13.99
C ASN A 289 11.66 22.48 -14.53
N ILE A 290 10.35 22.65 -14.70
CA ILE A 290 9.74 23.94 -15.08
C ILE A 290 10.09 25.03 -14.05
N ASN A 291 10.00 24.72 -12.76
CA ASN A 291 10.32 25.69 -11.70
C ASN A 291 11.82 26.02 -11.65
N MET A 292 12.69 25.05 -11.92
CA MET A 292 14.13 25.26 -11.99
C MET A 292 14.53 26.10 -13.19
N LYS A 293 13.93 25.88 -14.37
CA LYS A 293 14.21 26.66 -15.59
C LYS A 293 13.81 28.13 -15.48
N LYS A 294 12.92 28.49 -14.58
CA LYS A 294 12.54 29.89 -14.29
C LYS A 294 13.60 30.64 -13.47
N GLN A 295 14.56 29.92 -12.88
CA GLN A 295 15.62 30.56 -12.08
C GLN A 295 16.72 31.11 -13.01
N THR A 296 17.30 32.25 -12.61
CA THR A 296 18.36 32.95 -13.37
C THR A 296 19.57 33.24 -12.47
N GLY A 297 20.66 33.68 -13.09
CA GLY A 297 21.87 34.14 -12.37
C GLY A 297 22.50 33.06 -11.48
N PHE A 298 22.87 33.42 -10.25
CA PHE A 298 23.55 32.53 -9.31
C PHE A 298 22.72 31.32 -8.95
N LYS A 299 21.36 31.46 -8.81
CA LYS A 299 20.47 30.35 -8.49
C LYS A 299 20.47 29.28 -9.57
N ALA A 300 20.44 29.66 -10.87
CA ALA A 300 20.51 28.73 -11.97
C ALA A 300 21.83 27.95 -11.97
N LYS A 301 22.97 28.62 -11.80
CA LYS A 301 24.29 27.96 -11.67
C LYS A 301 24.36 26.97 -10.52
N LEU A 302 23.75 27.31 -9.37
CA LEU A 302 23.70 26.43 -8.20
C LEU A 302 22.86 25.18 -8.46
N ILE A 303 21.74 25.30 -9.19
CA ILE A 303 20.88 24.18 -9.59
C ILE A 303 21.62 23.25 -10.55
N GLU A 304 22.27 23.79 -11.59
CA GLU A 304 23.07 23.02 -12.54
C GLU A 304 24.21 22.26 -11.82
N ALA A 305 24.92 22.93 -10.92
CA ALA A 305 25.95 22.30 -10.09
C ALA A 305 25.36 21.18 -9.22
N THR A 306 24.15 21.37 -8.67
CA THR A 306 23.46 20.35 -7.86
C THR A 306 23.19 19.10 -8.67
N ILE A 307 22.65 19.23 -9.88
CA ILE A 307 22.35 18.11 -10.79
C ILE A 307 23.65 17.42 -11.20
N ARG A 308 24.64 18.17 -11.71
CA ARG A 308 25.92 17.62 -12.16
C ARG A 308 26.65 16.86 -11.05
N LEU A 309 26.80 17.45 -9.86
CA LEU A 309 27.49 16.82 -8.73
C LEU A 309 26.69 15.67 -8.13
N GLY A 310 25.34 15.77 -8.16
CA GLY A 310 24.47 14.68 -7.75
C GLY A 310 24.61 13.46 -8.66
N LYS A 311 24.68 13.67 -9.97
CA LYS A 311 24.93 12.61 -10.96
C LYS A 311 26.29 11.95 -10.77
N LYS A 312 27.37 12.73 -10.58
CA LYS A 312 28.70 12.20 -10.24
C LYS A 312 28.67 11.31 -9.00
N LYS A 313 27.97 11.76 -7.95
CA LYS A 313 27.80 10.97 -6.72
C LYS A 313 27.04 9.66 -6.97
N LEU A 314 25.96 9.70 -7.75
CA LEU A 314 25.14 8.54 -8.10
C LEU A 314 25.96 7.49 -8.87
N LEU A 315 26.81 7.93 -9.79
CA LEU A 315 27.67 7.10 -10.64
C LEU A 315 28.99 6.70 -9.94
N HIS A 316 29.17 7.07 -8.66
CA HIS A 316 30.40 6.84 -7.90
C HIS A 316 31.68 7.40 -8.53
N GLU A 317 31.55 8.48 -9.30
CA GLU A 317 32.68 9.17 -9.91
C GLU A 317 33.51 9.94 -8.87
N LYS A 318 34.84 10.03 -9.11
CA LYS A 318 35.73 10.80 -8.23
C LYS A 318 35.41 12.31 -8.34
N MET A 319 35.29 12.94 -7.18
CA MET A 319 35.13 14.39 -7.04
C MET A 319 36.42 15.04 -6.56
N THR A 320 36.79 16.18 -7.15
CA THR A 320 37.85 17.04 -6.65
C THR A 320 37.48 17.64 -5.29
N PHE A 321 38.46 18.23 -4.57
CA PHE A 321 38.20 18.88 -3.27
C PHE A 321 37.19 20.05 -3.42
N SER A 322 37.34 20.88 -4.47
CA SER A 322 36.41 21.97 -4.75
C SER A 322 35.01 21.49 -5.09
N GLU A 323 34.87 20.37 -5.82
CA GLU A 323 33.56 19.75 -6.10
C GLU A 323 32.92 19.19 -4.83
N LYS A 324 33.67 18.59 -3.89
CA LYS A 324 33.16 18.13 -2.59
C LYS A 324 32.61 19.29 -1.77
N LEU A 325 33.35 20.42 -1.71
CA LEU A 325 32.91 21.64 -1.03
C LEU A 325 31.63 22.20 -1.65
N LEU A 326 31.61 22.36 -2.99
CA LEU A 326 30.43 22.84 -3.71
C LEU A 326 29.25 21.90 -3.54
N ASN A 327 29.45 20.57 -3.55
CA ASN A 327 28.40 19.58 -3.28
C ASN A 327 27.80 19.72 -1.87
N SER A 328 28.59 20.09 -0.87
CA SER A 328 28.10 20.37 0.48
C SER A 328 27.23 21.64 0.50
N ILE A 329 27.65 22.70 -0.21
CA ILE A 329 26.86 23.92 -0.36
C ILE A 329 25.52 23.61 -1.06
N THR A 330 25.55 22.90 -2.19
CA THR A 330 24.33 22.53 -2.92
C THR A 330 23.41 21.65 -2.10
N ASN A 331 23.94 20.80 -1.21
CA ASN A 331 23.14 19.99 -0.32
C ASN A 331 22.30 20.85 0.65
N VAL A 332 22.89 21.91 1.20
CA VAL A 332 22.20 22.81 2.13
C VAL A 332 21.23 23.75 1.41
N LEU A 333 21.70 24.40 0.33
CA LEU A 333 20.95 25.48 -0.33
C LEU A 333 19.89 24.99 -1.32
N VAL A 334 20.05 23.78 -1.88
CA VAL A 334 19.12 23.24 -2.89
C VAL A 334 18.43 21.96 -2.38
N ARG A 335 19.19 20.87 -2.13
CA ARG A 335 18.59 19.57 -1.83
C ARG A 335 17.76 19.57 -0.55
N LYS A 336 18.23 20.21 0.53
CA LYS A 336 17.44 20.35 1.78
C LYS A 336 16.16 21.16 1.54
N LYS A 337 16.16 22.18 0.69
CA LYS A 337 14.97 22.97 0.36
C LYS A 337 13.95 22.16 -0.43
N ILE A 338 14.43 21.38 -1.44
CA ILE A 338 13.56 20.48 -2.18
C ILE A 338 12.94 19.44 -1.22
N LYS A 339 13.77 18.79 -0.41
CA LYS A 339 13.31 17.79 0.57
C LYS A 339 12.26 18.34 1.54
N LYS A 340 12.39 19.62 1.93
CA LYS A 340 11.42 20.28 2.82
C LYS A 340 10.02 20.35 2.20
N GLN A 341 9.90 20.44 0.87
CA GLN A 341 8.61 20.42 0.17
C GLN A 341 7.92 19.05 0.27
N PHE A 342 8.67 18.00 0.60
CA PHE A 342 8.18 16.64 0.87
C PHE A 342 8.11 16.35 2.38
N GLY A 343 7.82 17.36 3.19
CA GLY A 343 7.71 17.24 4.65
C GLY A 343 9.04 17.16 5.40
N GLY A 344 10.19 17.13 4.71
CA GLY A 344 11.54 17.15 5.30
C GLY A 344 12.07 15.79 5.76
N ASN A 345 11.21 14.80 6.03
CA ASN A 345 11.59 13.50 6.58
C ASN A 345 11.84 12.42 5.52
N LEU A 346 11.44 12.68 4.27
CA LEU A 346 11.53 11.68 3.19
C LEU A 346 12.97 11.17 3.01
N ARG A 347 13.18 9.87 3.15
CA ARG A 347 14.46 9.19 2.97
C ARG A 347 14.61 8.60 1.58
N ALA A 348 13.52 8.00 1.06
CA ALA A 348 13.47 7.48 -0.29
C ALA A 348 12.04 7.38 -0.81
N PHE A 349 11.92 7.46 -2.13
CA PHE A 349 10.81 6.90 -2.88
C PHE A 349 11.13 5.46 -3.29
N VAL A 350 10.09 4.62 -3.39
CA VAL A 350 10.19 3.27 -3.97
C VAL A 350 9.29 3.22 -5.20
N SER A 351 9.89 3.02 -6.38
CA SER A 351 9.18 2.94 -7.66
C SER A 351 8.83 1.51 -8.00
N GLY A 352 7.56 1.25 -8.23
CA GLY A 352 7.04 -0.05 -8.69
C GLY A 352 5.97 0.12 -9.76
N GLY A 353 5.45 -1.00 -10.27
CA GLY A 353 4.36 -1.01 -11.26
C GLY A 353 4.74 -0.64 -12.69
N GLY A 354 6.02 -0.43 -12.99
CA GLY A 354 6.53 -0.15 -14.34
C GLY A 354 7.96 0.38 -14.32
N ALA A 355 8.60 0.43 -15.48
CA ALA A 355 9.95 0.91 -15.63
C ALA A 355 10.03 2.44 -15.41
N LEU A 356 10.96 2.87 -14.57
CA LEU A 356 11.27 4.27 -14.36
C LEU A 356 12.23 4.74 -15.45
N ASP A 357 11.89 5.85 -16.11
CA ASP A 357 12.78 6.49 -17.07
C ASP A 357 14.12 6.84 -16.44
N LYS A 358 15.22 6.55 -17.17
CA LYS A 358 16.59 6.75 -16.69
C LYS A 358 16.89 8.20 -16.35
N GLU A 359 16.52 9.14 -17.23
CA GLU A 359 16.79 10.58 -17.03
C GLU A 359 16.06 11.08 -15.78
N ILE A 360 14.81 10.67 -15.60
CA ILE A 360 13.99 11.01 -14.43
C ILE A 360 14.61 10.45 -13.16
N GLY A 361 15.00 9.18 -13.17
CA GLY A 361 15.64 8.53 -12.04
C GLY A 361 16.97 9.19 -11.64
N GLU A 362 17.84 9.49 -12.62
CA GLU A 362 19.10 10.21 -12.41
C GLU A 362 18.85 11.61 -11.84
N PHE A 363 17.89 12.34 -12.40
CA PHE A 363 17.53 13.68 -11.96
C PHE A 363 17.06 13.69 -10.51
N LEU A 364 16.07 12.87 -10.17
CA LEU A 364 15.50 12.82 -8.81
C LEU A 364 16.57 12.47 -7.76
N ASN A 365 17.39 11.46 -8.03
CA ASN A 365 18.50 11.11 -7.17
C ASN A 365 19.51 12.25 -7.02
N SER A 366 19.82 12.96 -8.10
CA SER A 366 20.78 14.08 -8.11
C SER A 366 20.33 15.27 -7.28
N ILE A 367 19.02 15.56 -7.26
CA ILE A 367 18.46 16.67 -6.51
C ILE A 367 18.11 16.33 -5.04
N GLY A 368 18.45 15.12 -4.58
CA GLY A 368 18.31 14.71 -3.19
C GLY A 368 16.98 14.05 -2.84
N LEU A 369 16.29 13.50 -3.85
CA LEU A 369 15.12 12.66 -3.72
C LEU A 369 15.46 11.21 -4.15
N PRO A 370 16.10 10.41 -3.27
CA PRO A 370 16.48 9.06 -3.61
C PRO A 370 15.27 8.26 -4.09
N THR A 371 15.40 7.64 -5.27
CA THR A 371 14.33 6.86 -5.89
C THR A 371 14.86 5.48 -6.20
N LEU A 372 14.30 4.48 -5.50
CA LEU A 372 14.66 3.07 -5.59
C LEU A 372 13.69 2.39 -6.54
N GLN A 373 14.19 1.81 -7.62
CA GLN A 373 13.35 1.06 -8.54
C GLN A 373 13.29 -0.41 -8.13
N GLY A 374 12.08 -0.99 -8.08
CA GLY A 374 11.81 -2.40 -7.87
C GLY A 374 11.07 -3.03 -9.04
N TYR A 375 11.09 -4.37 -9.09
CA TYR A 375 10.41 -5.20 -10.09
C TYR A 375 9.61 -6.30 -9.39
N GLY A 376 8.46 -6.61 -9.95
CA GLY A 376 7.63 -7.72 -9.52
C GLY A 376 6.30 -7.76 -10.26
N LEU A 377 5.54 -8.80 -9.99
CA LEU A 377 4.22 -9.08 -10.54
C LEU A 377 3.29 -9.47 -9.40
N THR A 378 1.98 -9.39 -9.59
CA THR A 378 1.03 -9.89 -8.60
C THR A 378 1.33 -11.35 -8.26
N GLU A 379 1.63 -12.16 -9.26
CA GLU A 379 1.94 -13.59 -9.15
C GLU A 379 3.23 -13.89 -8.35
N THR A 380 4.09 -12.89 -8.11
CA THR A 380 5.32 -13.03 -7.32
C THR A 380 5.22 -12.49 -5.89
N SER A 381 4.04 -12.16 -5.40
CA SER A 381 3.65 -11.77 -4.02
C SER A 381 4.23 -10.47 -3.43
N PRO A 382 4.36 -9.32 -4.09
CA PRO A 382 4.56 -9.09 -5.49
C PRO A 382 6.03 -8.85 -5.89
N VAL A 383 6.92 -8.39 -4.96
CA VAL A 383 8.25 -7.83 -5.30
C VAL A 383 9.30 -8.92 -5.45
N VAL A 384 9.96 -8.97 -6.60
CA VAL A 384 11.07 -9.87 -6.89
C VAL A 384 12.41 -9.25 -6.50
N SER A 385 12.62 -7.96 -6.83
CA SER A 385 13.88 -7.24 -6.62
C SER A 385 13.66 -5.76 -6.35
N CYS A 386 14.63 -5.12 -5.70
CA CYS A 386 14.64 -3.66 -5.52
C CYS A 386 16.06 -3.13 -5.35
N ASN A 387 16.31 -1.91 -5.83
CA ASN A 387 17.57 -1.21 -5.61
C ASN A 387 17.73 -0.85 -4.11
N PRO A 388 18.85 -1.20 -3.47
CA PRO A 388 19.14 -0.73 -2.12
C PRO A 388 19.69 0.71 -2.13
N ILE A 389 19.40 1.48 -1.07
CA ILE A 389 19.78 2.91 -0.99
C ILE A 389 21.29 3.17 -1.12
N HIS A 390 22.12 2.23 -0.68
CA HIS A 390 23.59 2.37 -0.73
C HIS A 390 24.18 2.03 -2.11
N ARG A 391 23.39 1.46 -3.04
CA ARG A 391 23.83 1.05 -4.37
C ARG A 391 22.69 1.19 -5.39
N ILE A 392 22.23 2.42 -5.60
CA ILE A 392 21.20 2.71 -6.60
C ILE A 392 21.82 2.63 -7.99
N LYS A 393 21.29 1.75 -8.84
CA LYS A 393 21.57 1.66 -10.26
C LYS A 393 20.29 1.95 -11.03
N VAL A 394 20.13 3.18 -11.50
CA VAL A 394 18.87 3.68 -12.08
C VAL A 394 18.38 2.84 -13.26
N GLU A 395 19.30 2.27 -14.04
CA GLU A 395 18.98 1.43 -15.21
C GLU A 395 18.55 -0.01 -14.83
N THR A 396 18.52 -0.33 -13.55
CA THR A 396 18.23 -1.68 -13.08
C THR A 396 17.16 -1.67 -12.00
N VAL A 397 16.56 -2.82 -11.78
CA VAL A 397 15.57 -3.06 -10.72
C VAL A 397 16.21 -3.60 -9.43
N GLY A 398 17.54 -3.53 -9.33
CA GLY A 398 18.29 -4.00 -8.16
C GLY A 398 18.43 -5.52 -8.07
N PRO A 399 19.10 -6.01 -7.02
CA PRO A 399 19.25 -7.44 -6.76
C PRO A 399 17.93 -8.08 -6.33
N PRO A 400 17.76 -9.40 -6.57
CA PRO A 400 16.62 -10.14 -6.02
C PRO A 400 16.54 -10.02 -4.50
N PHE A 401 15.32 -10.03 -3.98
CA PHE A 401 15.09 -10.13 -2.55
C PHE A 401 15.69 -11.42 -1.99
N LYS A 402 16.14 -11.36 -0.76
CA LYS A 402 16.68 -12.52 -0.06
C LYS A 402 15.66 -13.66 0.00
N GLY A 403 16.06 -14.81 -0.50
CA GLY A 403 15.21 -16.00 -0.64
C GLY A 403 14.66 -16.20 -2.04
N ASN A 404 14.64 -15.18 -2.89
CA ASN A 404 14.25 -15.30 -4.29
C ASN A 404 15.46 -15.74 -5.14
N LYS A 405 15.22 -16.66 -6.06
CA LYS A 405 16.16 -17.04 -7.12
C LYS A 405 15.58 -16.58 -8.45
N VAL A 406 16.39 -15.92 -9.25
CA VAL A 406 16.01 -15.42 -10.57
C VAL A 406 16.94 -15.99 -11.62
N LYS A 407 16.39 -16.47 -12.71
CA LYS A 407 17.12 -16.94 -13.89
C LYS A 407 16.49 -16.32 -15.14
N ILE A 408 17.31 -15.90 -16.07
CA ILE A 408 16.87 -15.54 -17.41
C ILE A 408 16.98 -16.79 -18.28
N ALA A 409 15.90 -17.21 -18.90
CA ALA A 409 15.84 -18.31 -19.86
C ALA A 409 16.49 -17.90 -21.21
N GLU A 410 16.73 -18.85 -22.09
CA GLU A 410 17.38 -18.62 -23.39
C GLU A 410 16.58 -17.71 -24.31
N ASP A 411 15.26 -17.72 -24.20
CA ASP A 411 14.32 -16.85 -24.92
C ASP A 411 14.12 -15.47 -24.26
N GLY A 412 14.81 -15.22 -23.13
CA GLY A 412 14.73 -13.97 -22.38
C GLY A 412 13.63 -13.93 -21.31
N GLU A 413 12.87 -15.03 -21.10
CA GLU A 413 11.87 -15.12 -20.03
C GLU A 413 12.52 -15.02 -18.65
N ILE A 414 11.89 -14.27 -17.73
CA ILE A 414 12.34 -14.13 -16.35
C ILE A 414 11.69 -15.21 -15.49
N LEU A 415 12.48 -16.20 -15.09
CA LEU A 415 12.06 -17.28 -14.20
C LEU A 415 12.33 -16.90 -12.76
N VAL A 416 11.31 -17.00 -11.90
CA VAL A 416 11.40 -16.66 -10.47
C VAL A 416 11.01 -17.85 -9.62
N LYS A 417 11.84 -18.14 -8.60
CA LYS A 417 11.54 -19.09 -7.53
C LYS A 417 11.71 -18.37 -6.20
N GLY A 418 10.64 -18.31 -5.38
CA GLY A 418 10.60 -17.77 -4.04
C GLY A 418 10.11 -18.76 -2.99
#